data_2d112f8693b5e433860444e83534c6ac
#
_entry.id   2d112f8693b5e433860444e83534c6ac
#
_cell.length_a   1.000
_cell.length_b   1.000
_cell.length_c   1.000
_cell.angle_alpha   90.00
_cell.angle_beta   90.00
_cell.angle_gamma   90.00
#
_symmetry.space_group_name_H-M   'P 1'
#
loop_
_entity.id
_entity.type
_entity.pdbx_description
1 polymer ?
#
loop_
_entity_poly.entity_id
_entity_poly.type
_entity_poly.pdbx_seq_one_letter_code
_entity_poly.pdbx_strand_id
1 'polypeptide(L)'
;AIDNFNNIIWVKPYLSEPYFFRGLAKLNLDDYEGAIQDYSKAIELNPNYFHAYMYRGVAWHNLRKYEEAMADYAQAIALEPRDAYVYANRGITEAEMGDFKAAEKDYSKALMIDSKLVAAYLNRAVVREKLDDWEGAMADCTSAIRLNMFSDDAFGLRGYLWFQHKEYHNAIEDFNRALKANPENKRILMSRAMVWYEMKKYPEV
;
A
#
# COMPACT_ATOMS: atom_id res chain seq x y z
N ALA A 1 19.53 16.75 -5.62
CA ALA A 1 19.87 15.33 -5.33
C ALA A 1 20.36 14.62 -6.61
N ILE A 2 19.58 14.64 -7.70
CA ILE A 2 19.94 13.93 -8.97
C ILE A 2 21.30 14.35 -9.49
N ASP A 3 21.63 15.66 -9.53
CA ASP A 3 22.92 16.15 -10.02
C ASP A 3 24.12 15.63 -9.22
N ASN A 4 23.95 15.46 -7.91
CA ASN A 4 25.01 14.89 -7.08
C ASN A 4 25.28 13.43 -7.47
N PHE A 5 24.22 12.65 -7.75
CA PHE A 5 24.39 11.27 -8.22
C PHE A 5 24.96 11.22 -9.64
N ASN A 6 24.59 12.17 -10.53
CA ASN A 6 25.20 12.29 -11.86
C ASN A 6 26.72 12.48 -11.77
N ASN A 7 27.19 13.35 -10.86
CA ASN A 7 28.61 13.58 -10.66
C ASN A 7 29.33 12.34 -10.12
N ILE A 8 28.70 11.59 -9.20
CA ILE A 8 29.30 10.36 -8.67
C ILE A 8 29.37 9.29 -9.78
N ILE A 9 28.31 9.13 -10.55
CA ILE A 9 28.25 8.18 -11.68
C ILE A 9 29.31 8.53 -12.74
N TRP A 10 29.53 9.82 -13.02
CA TRP A 10 30.56 10.27 -13.94
C TRP A 10 31.95 9.82 -13.50
N VAL A 11 32.26 9.95 -12.19
CA VAL A 11 33.59 9.60 -11.65
C VAL A 11 33.72 8.09 -11.41
N LYS A 12 32.63 7.42 -11.00
CA LYS A 12 32.62 6.01 -10.58
C LYS A 12 31.41 5.26 -11.19
N PRO A 13 31.40 5.02 -12.51
CA PRO A 13 30.25 4.42 -13.21
C PRO A 13 30.02 2.93 -12.90
N TYR A 14 30.93 2.32 -12.17
CA TYR A 14 30.89 0.89 -11.78
C TYR A 14 30.22 0.65 -10.41
N LEU A 15 29.83 1.68 -9.69
CA LEU A 15 29.13 1.56 -8.42
C LEU A 15 27.62 1.44 -8.66
N SER A 16 26.97 0.46 -8.04
CA SER A 16 25.52 0.23 -8.18
C SER A 16 24.68 1.22 -7.37
N GLU A 17 25.16 1.63 -6.19
CA GLU A 17 24.43 2.46 -5.24
C GLU A 17 24.06 3.86 -5.80
N PRO A 18 24.92 4.58 -6.51
CA PRO A 18 24.53 5.87 -7.06
C PRO A 18 23.40 5.80 -8.09
N TYR A 19 23.35 4.74 -8.89
CA TYR A 19 22.22 4.49 -9.78
C TYR A 19 20.94 4.18 -9.00
N PHE A 20 21.03 3.33 -7.98
CA PHE A 20 19.88 3.03 -7.13
C PHE A 20 19.30 4.31 -6.49
N PHE A 21 20.12 5.14 -5.86
CA PHE A 21 19.64 6.36 -5.21
C PHE A 21 19.16 7.42 -6.20
N ARG A 22 19.74 7.48 -7.42
CA ARG A 22 19.21 8.34 -8.48
C ARG A 22 17.86 7.84 -8.96
N GLY A 23 17.70 6.53 -9.14
CA GLY A 23 16.42 5.89 -9.43
C GLY A 23 15.37 6.19 -8.39
N LEU A 24 15.72 6.13 -7.10
CA LEU A 24 14.82 6.48 -6.00
C LEU A 24 14.41 7.97 -6.03
N ALA A 25 15.33 8.86 -6.35
CA ALA A 25 15.02 10.27 -6.52
C ALA A 25 14.08 10.52 -7.71
N LYS A 26 14.26 9.79 -8.81
CA LYS A 26 13.37 9.85 -9.99
C LYS A 26 11.99 9.28 -9.68
N LEU A 27 11.93 8.14 -8.99
CA LEU A 27 10.66 7.53 -8.53
C LEU A 27 9.82 8.53 -7.72
N ASN A 28 10.46 9.26 -6.80
CA ASN A 28 9.79 10.28 -5.99
C ASN A 28 9.35 11.53 -6.80
N LEU A 29 9.80 11.66 -8.03
CA LEU A 29 9.40 12.71 -8.99
C LEU A 29 8.46 12.15 -10.07
N ASP A 30 7.93 10.94 -9.88
CA ASP A 30 7.08 10.22 -10.82
C ASP A 30 7.73 9.93 -12.19
N ASP A 31 9.08 10.06 -12.29
CA ASP A 31 9.86 9.63 -13.46
C ASP A 31 10.11 8.12 -13.38
N TYR A 32 9.05 7.34 -13.61
CA TYR A 32 9.09 5.88 -13.46
C TYR A 32 10.01 5.22 -14.49
N GLU A 33 10.00 5.67 -15.75
CA GLU A 33 10.86 5.16 -16.79
C GLU A 33 12.34 5.43 -16.50
N GLY A 34 12.65 6.64 -16.05
CA GLY A 34 14.01 6.99 -15.66
C GLY A 34 14.47 6.24 -14.42
N ALA A 35 13.57 5.96 -13.47
CA ALA A 35 13.85 5.14 -12.30
C ALA A 35 14.16 3.69 -12.69
N ILE A 36 13.37 3.10 -13.61
CA ILE A 36 13.57 1.75 -14.13
C ILE A 36 14.92 1.60 -14.80
N GLN A 37 15.34 2.58 -15.62
CA GLN A 37 16.66 2.57 -16.24
C GLN A 37 17.78 2.53 -15.21
N ASP A 38 17.69 3.35 -14.18
CA ASP A 38 18.67 3.44 -13.11
C ASP A 38 18.70 2.18 -12.25
N TYR A 39 17.55 1.64 -11.85
CA TYR A 39 17.49 0.37 -11.12
C TYR A 39 18.02 -0.79 -11.98
N SER A 40 17.72 -0.81 -13.27
CA SER A 40 18.24 -1.84 -14.18
C SER A 40 19.76 -1.79 -14.26
N LYS A 41 20.35 -0.58 -14.28
CA LYS A 41 21.81 -0.42 -14.23
C LYS A 41 22.39 -0.83 -12.88
N ALA A 42 21.71 -0.51 -11.79
CA ALA A 42 22.12 -0.96 -10.47
C ALA A 42 22.14 -2.49 -10.35
N ILE A 43 21.11 -3.17 -10.91
CA ILE A 43 21.02 -4.64 -10.97
C ILE A 43 22.09 -5.24 -11.87
N GLU A 44 22.37 -4.65 -13.03
CA GLU A 44 23.46 -5.09 -13.92
C GLU A 44 24.81 -5.09 -13.18
N LEU A 45 25.07 -4.06 -12.40
CA LEU A 45 26.31 -3.92 -11.62
C LEU A 45 26.34 -4.77 -10.35
N ASN A 46 25.18 -5.02 -9.74
CA ASN A 46 25.01 -5.87 -8.57
C ASN A 46 23.74 -6.73 -8.71
N PRO A 47 23.81 -7.95 -9.25
CA PRO A 47 22.65 -8.83 -9.43
C PRO A 47 21.95 -9.26 -8.13
N ASN A 48 22.57 -9.06 -6.97
CA ASN A 48 21.99 -9.36 -5.67
C ASN A 48 21.43 -8.12 -4.96
N TYR A 49 21.19 -7.04 -5.69
CA TYR A 49 20.69 -5.80 -5.11
C TYR A 49 19.18 -5.86 -4.89
N PHE A 50 18.76 -6.48 -3.80
CA PHE A 50 17.37 -6.68 -3.39
C PHE A 50 16.51 -5.42 -3.55
N HIS A 51 16.95 -4.28 -2.98
CA HIS A 51 16.17 -3.03 -3.05
C HIS A 51 15.97 -2.53 -4.49
N ALA A 52 16.93 -2.76 -5.38
CA ALA A 52 16.80 -2.33 -6.77
C ALA A 52 15.70 -3.11 -7.50
N TYR A 53 15.57 -4.42 -7.25
CA TYR A 53 14.44 -5.20 -7.75
C TYR A 53 13.12 -4.73 -7.15
N MET A 54 13.04 -4.59 -5.82
CA MET A 54 11.81 -4.18 -5.15
C MET A 54 11.31 -2.83 -5.68
N TYR A 55 12.17 -1.81 -5.76
CA TYR A 55 11.77 -0.48 -6.23
C TYR A 55 11.56 -0.40 -7.74
N ARG A 56 12.22 -1.26 -8.55
CA ARG A 56 11.90 -1.38 -9.97
C ARG A 56 10.53 -2.00 -10.16
N GLY A 57 10.17 -3.00 -9.35
CA GLY A 57 8.81 -3.54 -9.29
C GLY A 57 7.78 -2.48 -8.96
N VAL A 58 8.04 -1.59 -7.99
CA VAL A 58 7.16 -0.45 -7.68
C VAL A 58 7.04 0.50 -8.88
N ALA A 59 8.13 0.80 -9.59
CA ALA A 59 8.09 1.66 -10.77
C ALA A 59 7.29 1.02 -11.92
N TRP A 60 7.45 -0.29 -12.16
CA TRP A 60 6.66 -1.05 -13.11
C TRP A 60 5.17 -1.06 -12.76
N HIS A 61 4.84 -1.27 -11.47
CA HIS A 61 3.45 -1.20 -10.98
C HIS A 61 2.81 0.14 -11.33
N ASN A 62 3.50 1.26 -11.06
CA ASN A 62 2.97 2.60 -11.35
C ASN A 62 2.74 2.85 -12.85
N LEU A 63 3.51 2.19 -13.72
CA LEU A 63 3.29 2.17 -15.16
C LEU A 63 2.23 1.14 -15.60
N ARG A 64 1.57 0.44 -14.66
CA ARG A 64 0.61 -0.64 -14.89
C ARG A 64 1.18 -1.84 -15.65
N LYS A 65 2.50 -2.00 -15.61
CA LYS A 65 3.21 -3.17 -16.16
C LYS A 65 3.35 -4.22 -15.05
N TYR A 66 2.22 -4.85 -14.76
CA TYR A 66 2.08 -5.70 -13.58
C TYR A 66 2.90 -6.98 -13.68
N GLU A 67 3.03 -7.57 -14.88
CA GLU A 67 3.82 -8.78 -15.10
C GLU A 67 5.31 -8.53 -14.81
N GLU A 68 5.86 -7.40 -15.27
CA GLU A 68 7.23 -6.99 -14.98
C GLU A 68 7.42 -6.70 -13.48
N ALA A 69 6.44 -6.05 -12.84
CA ALA A 69 6.47 -5.82 -11.40
C ALA A 69 6.51 -7.13 -10.62
N MET A 70 5.65 -8.09 -10.97
CA MET A 70 5.60 -9.42 -10.33
C MET A 70 6.90 -10.20 -10.50
N ALA A 71 7.55 -10.14 -11.66
CA ALA A 71 8.84 -10.74 -11.89
C ALA A 71 9.92 -10.15 -10.97
N ASP A 72 9.97 -8.83 -10.84
CA ASP A 72 10.91 -8.14 -9.97
C ASP A 72 10.67 -8.44 -8.48
N TYR A 73 9.41 -8.45 -8.03
CA TYR A 73 9.10 -8.84 -6.65
C TYR A 73 9.48 -10.30 -6.36
N ALA A 74 9.32 -11.21 -7.33
CA ALA A 74 9.75 -12.59 -7.17
C ALA A 74 11.27 -12.69 -6.97
N GLN A 75 12.07 -11.92 -7.72
CA GLN A 75 13.51 -11.85 -7.53
C GLN A 75 13.88 -11.22 -6.18
N ALA A 76 13.22 -10.14 -5.78
CA ALA A 76 13.42 -9.53 -4.48
C ALA A 76 13.14 -10.53 -3.34
N ILE A 77 12.03 -11.28 -3.39
CA ILE A 77 11.69 -12.30 -2.39
C ILE A 77 12.72 -13.43 -2.37
N ALA A 78 13.26 -13.83 -3.52
CA ALA A 78 14.29 -14.87 -3.59
C ALA A 78 15.58 -14.43 -2.88
N LEU A 79 15.93 -13.14 -2.96
CA LEU A 79 17.09 -12.55 -2.31
C LEU A 79 16.86 -12.33 -0.81
N GLU A 80 15.71 -11.75 -0.43
CA GLU A 80 15.37 -11.38 0.95
C GLU A 80 13.95 -11.86 1.32
N PRO A 81 13.76 -13.15 1.66
CA PRO A 81 12.44 -13.73 1.91
C PRO A 81 11.79 -13.26 3.23
N ARG A 82 12.47 -12.42 4.00
CA ARG A 82 11.98 -11.87 5.28
C ARG A 82 11.76 -10.35 5.26
N ASP A 83 11.71 -9.76 4.08
CA ASP A 83 11.30 -8.35 3.97
C ASP A 83 9.78 -8.26 3.84
N ALA A 84 9.13 -7.55 4.78
CA ALA A 84 7.67 -7.42 4.81
C ALA A 84 7.15 -6.48 3.71
N TYR A 85 7.94 -5.50 3.31
CA TYR A 85 7.52 -4.51 2.33
C TYR A 85 7.40 -5.08 0.92
N VAL A 86 8.26 -6.05 0.54
CA VAL A 86 8.17 -6.65 -0.79
C VAL A 86 6.87 -7.46 -0.94
N TYR A 87 6.44 -8.18 0.10
CA TYR A 87 5.14 -8.87 0.09
C TYR A 87 3.99 -7.87 0.06
N ALA A 88 4.06 -6.79 0.84
CA ALA A 88 3.02 -5.76 0.82
C ALA A 88 2.89 -5.11 -0.58
N ASN A 89 4.00 -4.76 -1.23
CA ASN A 89 4.00 -4.17 -2.57
C ASN A 89 3.49 -5.16 -3.63
N ARG A 90 3.86 -6.45 -3.54
CA ARG A 90 3.33 -7.47 -4.44
C ARG A 90 1.84 -7.65 -4.25
N GLY A 91 1.37 -7.69 -3.00
CA GLY A 91 -0.05 -7.74 -2.68
C GLY A 91 -0.86 -6.55 -3.22
N ILE A 92 -0.29 -5.34 -3.23
CA ILE A 92 -0.92 -4.19 -3.90
C ILE A 92 -1.07 -4.46 -5.40
N THR A 93 -0.04 -4.97 -6.05
CA THR A 93 -0.08 -5.29 -7.49
C THR A 93 -1.08 -6.40 -7.79
N GLU A 94 -1.12 -7.46 -7.00
CA GLU A 94 -2.09 -8.57 -7.13
C GLU A 94 -3.54 -8.07 -6.97
N ALA A 95 -3.78 -7.18 -6.00
CA ALA A 95 -5.10 -6.57 -5.81
C ALA A 95 -5.54 -5.72 -7.02
N GLU A 96 -4.63 -4.95 -7.61
CA GLU A 96 -4.89 -4.17 -8.84
C GLU A 96 -5.14 -5.07 -10.06
N MET A 97 -4.53 -6.27 -10.10
CA MET A 97 -4.81 -7.30 -11.10
C MET A 97 -6.14 -8.03 -10.85
N GLY A 98 -6.77 -7.84 -9.69
CA GLY A 98 -8.01 -8.49 -9.28
C GLY A 98 -7.80 -9.87 -8.63
N ASP A 99 -6.54 -10.29 -8.40
CA ASP A 99 -6.27 -11.53 -7.66
C ASP A 99 -6.26 -11.26 -6.14
N PHE A 100 -7.47 -11.07 -5.61
CA PHE A 100 -7.66 -10.75 -4.20
C PHE A 100 -7.19 -11.87 -3.27
N LYS A 101 -7.23 -13.14 -3.70
CA LYS A 101 -6.75 -14.26 -2.87
C LYS A 101 -5.22 -14.27 -2.74
N ALA A 102 -4.51 -13.99 -3.82
CA ALA A 102 -3.05 -13.84 -3.77
C ALA A 102 -2.67 -12.64 -2.91
N ALA A 103 -3.32 -11.48 -3.12
CA ALA A 103 -3.09 -10.27 -2.34
C ALA A 103 -3.31 -10.47 -0.83
N GLU A 104 -4.40 -11.15 -0.41
CA GLU A 104 -4.63 -11.48 1.00
C GLU A 104 -3.51 -12.32 1.60
N LYS A 105 -3.04 -13.33 0.86
CA LYS A 105 -1.93 -14.18 1.27
C LYS A 105 -0.64 -13.39 1.46
N ASP A 106 -0.35 -12.49 0.54
CA ASP A 106 0.86 -11.67 0.60
C ASP A 106 0.81 -10.64 1.72
N TYR A 107 -0.32 -9.95 1.94
CA TYR A 107 -0.47 -9.08 3.11
C TYR A 107 -0.38 -9.87 4.42
N SER A 108 -0.93 -11.09 4.47
CA SER A 108 -0.82 -11.96 5.64
C SER A 108 0.63 -12.36 5.89
N LYS A 109 1.41 -12.61 4.84
CA LYS A 109 2.85 -12.88 4.94
C LYS A 109 3.62 -11.64 5.41
N ALA A 110 3.32 -10.46 4.88
CA ALA A 110 3.90 -9.20 5.33
C ALA A 110 3.67 -8.97 6.83
N LEU A 111 2.42 -9.14 7.29
CA LEU A 111 2.03 -8.98 8.70
C LEU A 111 2.59 -10.05 9.64
N MET A 112 2.88 -11.25 9.13
CA MET A 112 3.59 -12.29 9.88
C MET A 112 5.06 -11.91 10.12
N ILE A 113 5.68 -11.18 9.18
CA ILE A 113 7.07 -10.70 9.27
C ILE A 113 7.13 -9.43 10.12
N ASP A 114 6.28 -8.47 9.84
CA ASP A 114 6.15 -7.21 10.59
C ASP A 114 4.68 -6.92 10.93
N SER A 115 4.28 -7.25 12.14
CA SER A 115 2.93 -7.03 12.66
C SER A 115 2.57 -5.56 12.93
N LYS A 116 3.47 -4.61 12.66
CA LYS A 116 3.24 -3.17 12.85
C LYS A 116 2.94 -2.42 11.55
N LEU A 117 2.89 -3.09 10.42
CA LEU A 117 2.58 -2.49 9.12
C LEU A 117 1.09 -2.12 9.02
N VAL A 118 0.74 -0.90 9.47
CA VAL A 118 -0.64 -0.39 9.44
C VAL A 118 -1.22 -0.45 8.02
N ALA A 119 -0.46 -0.06 7.00
CA ALA A 119 -0.90 -0.10 5.61
C ALA A 119 -1.26 -1.52 5.14
N ALA A 120 -0.52 -2.54 5.57
CA ALA A 120 -0.82 -3.93 5.20
C ALA A 120 -2.14 -4.43 5.83
N TYR A 121 -2.46 -4.01 7.06
CA TYR A 121 -3.78 -4.28 7.65
C TYR A 121 -4.90 -3.62 6.84
N LEU A 122 -4.75 -2.34 6.50
CA LEU A 122 -5.79 -1.60 5.76
C LEU A 122 -5.99 -2.18 4.36
N ASN A 123 -4.92 -2.48 3.64
CA ASN A 123 -5.00 -3.07 2.32
C ASN A 123 -5.60 -4.49 2.38
N ARG A 124 -5.25 -5.30 3.38
CA ARG A 124 -5.84 -6.62 3.57
C ARG A 124 -7.33 -6.52 3.93
N ALA A 125 -7.73 -5.53 4.74
CA ALA A 125 -9.13 -5.29 5.04
C ALA A 125 -9.95 -4.97 3.78
N VAL A 126 -9.41 -4.14 2.87
CA VAL A 126 -10.05 -3.86 1.58
C VAL A 126 -10.18 -5.13 0.73
N VAL A 127 -9.14 -5.94 0.68
CA VAL A 127 -9.14 -7.20 -0.07
C VAL A 127 -10.12 -8.21 0.54
N ARG A 128 -10.19 -8.32 1.86
CA ARG A 128 -11.13 -9.19 2.56
C ARG A 128 -12.58 -8.78 2.35
N GLU A 129 -12.85 -7.49 2.29
CA GLU A 129 -14.19 -7.00 1.90
C GLU A 129 -14.56 -7.47 0.48
N LYS A 130 -13.62 -7.47 -0.47
CA LYS A 130 -13.83 -8.00 -1.82
C LYS A 130 -14.00 -9.52 -1.87
N LEU A 131 -13.52 -10.22 -0.86
CA LEU A 131 -13.67 -11.67 -0.69
C LEU A 131 -14.86 -12.05 0.19
N ASP A 132 -15.73 -11.11 0.55
CA ASP A 132 -16.87 -11.27 1.47
C ASP A 132 -16.46 -11.74 2.89
N ASP A 133 -15.18 -11.56 3.28
CA ASP A 133 -14.69 -11.79 4.64
C ASP A 133 -14.83 -10.51 5.48
N TRP A 134 -16.06 -10.17 5.83
CA TRP A 134 -16.35 -8.98 6.62
C TRP A 134 -15.71 -9.02 8.01
N GLU A 135 -15.75 -10.16 8.69
CA GLU A 135 -15.19 -10.30 10.04
C GLU A 135 -13.68 -10.09 10.05
N GLY A 136 -12.99 -10.68 9.08
CA GLY A 136 -11.56 -10.48 8.88
C GLY A 136 -11.21 -9.04 8.54
N ALA A 137 -11.99 -8.37 7.69
CA ALA A 137 -11.81 -6.96 7.35
C ALA A 137 -11.96 -6.05 8.59
N MET A 138 -12.99 -6.28 9.41
CA MET A 138 -13.22 -5.55 10.67
C MET A 138 -12.10 -5.77 11.69
N ALA A 139 -11.59 -6.98 11.82
CA ALA A 139 -10.48 -7.31 12.69
C ALA A 139 -9.19 -6.59 12.25
N ASP A 140 -8.93 -6.50 10.95
CA ASP A 140 -7.79 -5.79 10.39
C ASP A 140 -7.89 -4.28 10.64
N CYS A 141 -9.02 -3.65 10.38
CA CYS A 141 -9.25 -2.24 10.70
C CYS A 141 -9.04 -1.97 12.20
N THR A 142 -9.53 -2.84 13.06
CA THR A 142 -9.36 -2.72 14.52
C THR A 142 -7.89 -2.84 14.92
N SER A 143 -7.12 -3.71 14.27
CA SER A 143 -5.68 -3.83 14.48
C SER A 143 -4.92 -2.59 14.02
N ALA A 144 -5.28 -2.03 12.86
CA ALA A 144 -4.74 -0.76 12.36
C ALA A 144 -5.00 0.41 13.33
N ILE A 145 -6.23 0.52 13.86
CA ILE A 145 -6.61 1.54 14.86
C ILE A 145 -5.80 1.38 16.15
N ARG A 146 -5.59 0.15 16.62
CA ARG A 146 -4.79 -0.11 17.81
C ARG A 146 -3.33 0.32 17.65
N LEU A 147 -2.77 0.18 16.45
CA LEU A 147 -1.41 0.61 16.13
C LEU A 147 -1.32 2.12 15.92
N ASN A 148 -2.35 2.75 15.38
CA ASN A 148 -2.44 4.19 15.18
C ASN A 148 -3.86 4.69 15.51
N MET A 149 -4.06 5.15 16.74
CA MET A 149 -5.34 5.64 17.26
C MET A 149 -5.81 6.95 16.62
N PHE A 150 -4.99 7.58 15.78
CA PHE A 150 -5.31 8.82 15.07
C PHE A 150 -5.41 8.63 13.56
N SER A 151 -5.47 7.38 13.08
CA SER A 151 -5.59 7.09 11.65
C SER A 151 -7.00 7.38 11.16
N ASP A 152 -7.18 8.46 10.41
CA ASP A 152 -8.45 8.76 9.73
C ASP A 152 -8.81 7.68 8.70
N ASP A 153 -7.82 7.11 8.01
CA ASP A 153 -8.03 6.01 7.05
C ASP A 153 -8.55 4.74 7.75
N ALA A 154 -8.02 4.37 8.90
CA ALA A 154 -8.44 3.16 9.60
C ALA A 154 -9.88 3.28 10.14
N PHE A 155 -10.21 4.42 10.78
CA PHE A 155 -11.58 4.69 11.18
C PHE A 155 -12.51 4.87 9.98
N GLY A 156 -12.04 5.55 8.93
CA GLY A 156 -12.81 5.74 7.70
C GLY A 156 -13.18 4.43 7.01
N LEU A 157 -12.24 3.50 6.91
CA LEU A 157 -12.48 2.18 6.32
C LEU A 157 -13.42 1.36 7.20
N ARG A 158 -13.22 1.33 8.53
CA ARG A 158 -14.11 0.59 9.43
C ARG A 158 -15.53 1.17 9.46
N GLY A 159 -15.64 2.50 9.42
CA GLY A 159 -16.93 3.18 9.29
C GLY A 159 -17.64 2.84 7.98
N TYR A 160 -16.91 2.72 6.88
CA TYR A 160 -17.46 2.25 5.62
C TYR A 160 -17.96 0.80 5.70
N LEU A 161 -17.21 -0.10 6.31
CA LEU A 161 -17.62 -1.49 6.51
C LEU A 161 -18.90 -1.58 7.38
N TRP A 162 -18.99 -0.80 8.47
CA TRP A 162 -20.22 -0.69 9.25
C TRP A 162 -21.41 -0.20 8.42
N PHE A 163 -21.19 0.81 7.57
CA PHE A 163 -22.24 1.34 6.69
C PHE A 163 -22.75 0.28 5.71
N GLN A 164 -21.88 -0.51 5.09
CA GLN A 164 -22.27 -1.60 4.18
C GLN A 164 -23.15 -2.65 4.88
N HIS A 165 -22.92 -2.88 6.16
CA HIS A 165 -23.70 -3.80 6.99
C HIS A 165 -24.90 -3.14 7.69
N LYS A 166 -25.24 -1.89 7.31
CA LYS A 166 -26.37 -1.10 7.86
C LYS A 166 -26.25 -0.76 9.36
N GLU A 167 -25.07 -0.93 9.93
CA GLU A 167 -24.73 -0.57 11.30
C GLU A 167 -24.44 0.94 11.39
N TYR A 168 -25.47 1.74 11.12
CA TYR A 168 -25.35 3.18 10.87
C TYR A 168 -24.77 3.97 12.06
N HIS A 169 -25.15 3.62 13.28
CA HIS A 169 -24.62 4.28 14.48
C HIS A 169 -23.11 4.06 14.64
N ASN A 170 -22.65 2.82 14.45
CA ASN A 170 -21.24 2.48 14.50
C ASN A 170 -20.45 3.18 13.37
N ALA A 171 -21.04 3.27 12.17
CA ALA A 171 -20.46 4.01 11.05
C ALA A 171 -20.26 5.49 11.36
N ILE A 172 -21.28 6.16 11.93
CA ILE A 172 -21.20 7.58 12.32
C ILE A 172 -20.14 7.80 13.39
N GLU A 173 -20.05 6.92 14.39
CA GLU A 173 -19.03 7.03 15.43
C GLU A 173 -17.61 6.97 14.84
N ASP A 174 -17.34 6.01 13.98
CA ASP A 174 -16.03 5.88 13.34
C ASP A 174 -15.73 7.05 12.40
N PHE A 175 -16.69 7.50 11.59
CA PHE A 175 -16.50 8.69 10.75
C PHE A 175 -16.27 9.96 11.59
N ASN A 176 -16.91 10.10 12.74
CA ASN A 176 -16.63 11.22 13.63
C ASN A 176 -15.20 11.16 14.20
N ARG A 177 -14.70 9.98 14.55
CA ARG A 177 -13.30 9.78 14.98
C ARG A 177 -12.32 10.10 13.87
N ALA A 178 -12.59 9.63 12.64
CA ALA A 178 -11.78 9.96 11.48
C ALA A 178 -11.73 11.46 11.20
N LEU A 179 -12.88 12.15 11.25
CA LEU A 179 -12.95 13.60 11.04
C LEU A 179 -12.38 14.42 12.20
N LYS A 180 -12.26 13.85 13.39
CA LYS A 180 -11.52 14.50 14.49
C LYS A 180 -10.01 14.50 14.19
N ALA A 181 -9.49 13.48 13.54
CA ALA A 181 -8.10 13.40 13.10
C ALA A 181 -7.83 14.23 11.85
N ASN A 182 -8.75 14.21 10.87
CA ASN A 182 -8.64 14.95 9.61
C ASN A 182 -10.00 15.59 9.24
N PRO A 183 -10.27 16.83 9.73
CA PRO A 183 -11.58 17.49 9.54
C PRO A 183 -11.94 17.79 8.10
N GLU A 184 -10.94 17.91 7.22
CA GLU A 184 -11.12 18.26 5.80
C GLU A 184 -11.20 17.05 4.87
N ASN A 185 -11.22 15.83 5.39
CA ASN A 185 -11.31 14.63 4.58
C ASN A 185 -12.68 14.53 3.89
N LYS A 186 -12.73 15.01 2.65
CA LYS A 186 -13.95 15.11 1.85
C LYS A 186 -14.64 13.75 1.66
N ARG A 187 -13.86 12.68 1.49
CA ARG A 187 -14.39 11.33 1.32
C ARG A 187 -15.19 10.91 2.55
N ILE A 188 -14.64 11.12 3.74
CA ILE A 188 -15.30 10.75 5.01
C ILE A 188 -16.50 11.64 5.29
N LEU A 189 -16.40 12.95 5.00
CA LEU A 189 -17.54 13.87 5.11
C LEU A 189 -18.72 13.41 4.25
N MET A 190 -18.45 13.04 2.99
CA MET A 190 -19.48 12.50 2.08
C MET A 190 -20.04 11.17 2.58
N SER A 191 -19.19 10.24 3.01
CA SER A 191 -19.63 8.95 3.53
C SER A 191 -20.54 9.12 4.75
N ARG A 192 -20.18 9.99 5.69
CA ARG A 192 -21.01 10.29 6.86
C ARG A 192 -22.35 10.92 6.48
N ALA A 193 -22.35 11.83 5.50
CA ALA A 193 -23.61 12.42 5.01
C ALA A 193 -24.53 11.37 4.36
N MET A 194 -23.96 10.39 3.63
CA MET A 194 -24.73 9.27 3.09
C MET A 194 -25.38 8.43 4.20
N VAL A 195 -24.65 8.14 5.28
CA VAL A 195 -25.22 7.41 6.43
C VAL A 195 -26.41 8.18 7.01
N TRP A 196 -26.26 9.50 7.25
CA TRP A 196 -27.36 10.32 7.74
C TRP A 196 -28.58 10.33 6.81
N TYR A 197 -28.35 10.32 5.50
CA TYR A 197 -29.40 10.23 4.52
C TYR A 197 -30.17 8.89 4.61
N GLU A 198 -29.44 7.77 4.70
CA GLU A 198 -30.04 6.45 4.83
C GLU A 198 -30.79 6.27 6.16
N MET A 199 -30.23 6.74 7.29
CA MET A 199 -30.92 6.74 8.59
C MET A 199 -32.22 7.55 8.57
N LYS A 200 -32.27 8.67 7.85
CA LYS A 200 -33.47 9.49 7.71
C LYS A 200 -34.53 8.81 6.85
N LYS A 201 -34.13 8.04 5.86
CA LYS A 201 -35.01 7.26 4.99
C LYS A 201 -35.59 6.03 5.70
N TYR A 202 -34.86 5.49 6.69
CA TYR A 202 -35.25 4.33 7.49
C TYR A 202 -35.11 4.65 8.99
N PRO A 203 -36.05 5.43 9.60
CA PRO A 203 -35.89 5.94 10.96
C PRO A 203 -35.98 4.89 12.07
N GLU A 204 -36.32 3.64 11.74
CA GLU A 204 -36.48 2.53 12.71
C GLU A 204 -35.22 1.64 12.83
N VAL A 205 -34.07 2.03 12.25
CA VAL A 205 -32.83 1.23 12.29
C VAL A 205 -31.78 1.86 13.23
#